data_8ae410184feae9994ea3612d145e4035
#
_entry.id   8ae410184feae9994ea3612d145e4035
#
_cell.length_a   1.000
_cell.length_b   1.000
_cell.length_c   1.000
_cell.angle_alpha   90.00
_cell.angle_beta   90.00
_cell.angle_gamma   90.00
#
_symmetry.space_group_name_H-M   'P 1'
#
loop_
_entity.id
_entity.type
_entity.pdbx_description
1 polymer ?
#
loop_
_entity_poly.entity_id
_entity_poly.type
_entity_poly.pdbx_seq_one_letter_code
_entity_poly.pdbx_strand_id
1 'polypeptide(L)'
;MGQLALAAKITHVPSMYLSEIPGPRFGTRQSAIDGHKEISRRCRAMGVDTLVVFDTHWLVNASYHINCAPHFKGVYTSNELPHFISNMTFESPGNPALGHLLAKVANDYGVETLAHDATSLQPEYGTLVPLRYMNEDQHFKVVSVSALCTSHYLNDSARLGWAMREAVEKHYDGKVAFLASGSLSHRFAQNGLAPEFAHKIWSPFLEKLDEQVLRMWDQREWKAFCEMLPEYASKGHGEGFMHDTAMLLGALGWTDYDGAVDMVTPYFGASGTGQLNAIFEVTPQKGEHIPAAQASSAQGYTAVSTRL
;
A
#
# COMPACT_ATOMS: atom_id res chain seq x y z
N MET A 1 -17.58 1.10 19.07
CA MET A 1 -17.53 0.71 17.66
C MET A 1 -16.25 1.23 17.06
N GLY A 2 -15.58 0.40 16.28
CA GLY A 2 -14.31 0.76 15.65
C GLY A 2 -14.44 1.84 14.57
N GLN A 3 -13.31 2.35 14.14
CA GLN A 3 -13.25 3.42 13.15
C GLN A 3 -12.05 3.24 12.23
N LEU A 4 -12.27 3.32 10.92
CA LEU A 4 -11.19 3.68 10.00
C LEU A 4 -10.89 5.17 10.19
N ALA A 5 -9.80 5.48 10.89
CA ALA A 5 -9.48 6.85 11.30
C ALA A 5 -8.60 7.59 10.28
N LEU A 6 -7.75 6.85 9.55
CA LEU A 6 -6.85 7.42 8.55
C LEU A 6 -6.67 6.44 7.39
N ALA A 7 -6.57 6.97 6.17
CA ALA A 7 -6.24 6.23 4.97
C ALA A 7 -5.13 6.96 4.21
N ALA A 8 -4.07 6.25 3.80
CA ALA A 8 -2.95 6.89 3.11
C ALA A 8 -2.35 5.98 2.04
N LYS A 9 -1.88 6.57 0.93
CA LYS A 9 -0.91 5.93 0.06
C LYS A 9 0.48 6.39 0.45
N ILE A 10 1.39 5.43 0.62
CA ILE A 10 2.72 5.68 1.16
C ILE A 10 3.81 5.04 0.32
N THR A 11 4.92 5.73 0.17
CA THR A 11 6.12 5.15 -0.45
C THR A 11 6.84 4.20 0.51
N HIS A 12 7.50 3.17 -0.02
CA HIS A 12 8.43 2.33 0.71
C HIS A 12 9.76 2.19 -0.03
N VAL A 13 10.09 3.20 -0.85
CA VAL A 13 11.28 3.12 -1.71
C VAL A 13 12.53 2.73 -0.90
N PRO A 14 13.25 1.65 -1.28
CA PRO A 14 14.35 1.10 -0.48
C PRO A 14 15.48 2.07 -0.19
N SER A 15 15.65 3.08 -1.05
CA SER A 15 16.64 4.14 -0.85
C SER A 15 16.38 5.04 0.37
N MET A 16 15.20 4.93 1.02
CA MET A 16 14.96 5.59 2.32
C MET A 16 15.89 5.01 3.40
N TYR A 17 16.08 3.70 3.42
CA TYR A 17 17.01 3.07 4.36
C TYR A 17 18.46 3.50 4.12
N LEU A 18 18.88 3.61 2.85
CA LEU A 18 20.21 4.16 2.53
C LEU A 18 20.37 5.65 2.89
N SER A 19 19.27 6.39 2.92
CA SER A 19 19.26 7.81 3.29
C SER A 19 19.60 8.07 4.75
N GLU A 20 19.52 7.05 5.61
CA GLU A 20 19.93 7.14 7.02
C GLU A 20 21.43 6.86 7.22
N ILE A 21 22.04 6.14 6.29
CA ILE A 21 23.42 5.66 6.42
C ILE A 21 24.37 6.76 5.95
N PRO A 22 25.40 7.14 6.75
CA PRO A 22 26.41 8.09 6.32
C PRO A 22 27.08 7.68 5.00
N GLY A 23 27.09 8.59 4.03
CA GLY A 23 27.64 8.31 2.71
C GLY A 23 26.99 9.17 1.60
N PRO A 24 27.21 8.84 0.32
CA PRO A 24 26.75 9.66 -0.81
C PRO A 24 25.23 9.81 -0.92
N ARG A 25 24.46 8.93 -0.25
CA ARG A 25 22.97 8.95 -0.27
C ARG A 25 22.35 9.46 1.02
N PHE A 26 23.16 9.90 1.97
CA PHE A 26 22.66 10.45 3.24
C PHE A 26 21.73 11.64 3.00
N GLY A 27 20.56 11.62 3.62
CA GLY A 27 19.54 12.68 3.54
C GLY A 27 18.77 12.76 2.23
N THR A 28 19.08 11.95 1.21
CA THR A 28 18.47 12.07 -0.14
C THR A 28 16.96 11.76 -0.17
N ARG A 29 16.44 11.08 0.85
CA ARG A 29 14.99 10.73 1.01
C ARG A 29 14.35 11.35 2.25
N GLN A 30 14.98 12.39 2.80
CA GLN A 30 14.50 13.01 4.05
C GLN A 30 13.03 13.44 3.96
N SER A 31 12.61 14.04 2.84
CA SER A 31 11.20 14.45 2.64
C SER A 31 10.21 13.27 2.74
N ALA A 32 10.57 12.09 2.20
CA ALA A 32 9.73 10.89 2.32
C ALA A 32 9.70 10.39 3.77
N ILE A 33 10.84 10.38 4.45
CA ILE A 33 10.94 10.01 5.88
C ILE A 33 10.10 10.95 6.74
N ASP A 34 10.19 12.25 6.51
CA ASP A 34 9.42 13.26 7.24
C ASP A 34 7.91 13.09 7.01
N GLY A 35 7.52 12.73 5.78
CA GLY A 35 6.14 12.42 5.45
C GLY A 35 5.60 11.20 6.22
N HIS A 36 6.39 10.14 6.39
CA HIS A 36 6.00 8.99 7.22
C HIS A 36 5.85 9.39 8.70
N LYS A 37 6.78 10.20 9.23
CA LYS A 37 6.69 10.71 10.60
C LYS A 37 5.45 11.60 10.79
N GLU A 38 5.10 12.40 9.80
CA GLU A 38 3.89 13.23 9.84
C GLU A 38 2.62 12.37 9.82
N ILE A 39 2.55 11.33 8.98
CA ILE A 39 1.42 10.38 8.98
C ILE A 39 1.33 9.68 10.34
N SER A 40 2.45 9.21 10.89
CA SER A 40 2.50 8.63 12.24
C SER A 40 1.98 9.61 13.31
N ARG A 41 2.41 10.85 13.27
CA ARG A 41 1.94 11.90 14.20
C ARG A 41 0.43 12.09 14.11
N ARG A 42 -0.14 12.12 12.90
CA ARG A 42 -1.60 12.22 12.69
C ARG A 42 -2.33 10.99 13.20
N CYS A 43 -1.83 9.78 12.92
CA CYS A 43 -2.39 8.54 13.47
C CYS A 43 -2.47 8.59 15.01
N ARG A 44 -1.39 9.03 15.66
CA ARG A 44 -1.35 9.18 17.13
C ARG A 44 -2.36 10.22 17.64
N ALA A 45 -2.44 11.37 16.99
CA ALA A 45 -3.38 12.43 17.34
C ALA A 45 -4.84 11.98 17.22
N MET A 46 -5.14 11.08 16.27
CA MET A 46 -6.47 10.47 16.09
C MET A 46 -6.72 9.30 17.04
N GLY A 47 -5.70 8.81 17.76
CA GLY A 47 -5.80 7.66 18.65
C GLY A 47 -5.84 6.32 17.89
N VAL A 48 -5.21 6.22 16.75
CA VAL A 48 -5.03 4.95 16.02
C VAL A 48 -4.24 3.98 16.90
N ASP A 49 -4.70 2.73 16.96
CA ASP A 49 -4.05 1.64 17.68
C ASP A 49 -3.36 0.63 16.77
N THR A 50 -3.83 0.53 15.52
CA THR A 50 -3.35 -0.48 14.56
C THR A 50 -3.14 0.10 13.17
N LEU A 51 -2.00 -0.22 12.56
CA LEU A 51 -1.70 0.04 11.15
C LEU A 51 -1.96 -1.24 10.34
N VAL A 52 -2.82 -1.17 9.35
CA VAL A 52 -3.03 -2.22 8.34
C VAL A 52 -2.33 -1.79 7.07
N VAL A 53 -1.31 -2.54 6.64
CA VAL A 53 -0.46 -2.20 5.49
C VAL A 53 -0.79 -3.13 4.32
N PHE A 54 -1.24 -2.57 3.22
CA PHE A 54 -1.39 -3.27 1.93
C PHE A 54 -0.04 -3.27 1.23
N ASP A 55 0.65 -4.42 1.28
CA ASP A 55 2.07 -4.55 0.93
C ASP A 55 2.24 -5.08 -0.49
N THR A 56 2.72 -4.24 -1.41
CA THR A 56 2.95 -4.61 -2.81
C THR A 56 4.16 -5.51 -3.03
N HIS A 57 4.97 -5.79 -2.01
CA HIS A 57 6.06 -6.77 -2.09
C HIS A 57 5.66 -8.16 -1.61
N TRP A 58 4.48 -8.31 -1.02
CA TRP A 58 3.95 -9.62 -0.68
C TRP A 58 3.14 -10.20 -1.84
N LEU A 59 3.83 -10.99 -2.68
CA LEU A 59 3.26 -11.65 -3.84
C LEU A 59 2.34 -12.82 -3.44
N VAL A 60 1.15 -12.86 -4.02
CA VAL A 60 0.22 -13.99 -3.92
C VAL A 60 -0.40 -14.32 -5.28
N ASN A 61 -0.78 -15.58 -5.49
CA ASN A 61 -1.33 -16.04 -6.77
C ASN A 61 -2.84 -16.26 -6.75
N ALA A 62 -3.39 -16.80 -5.67
CA ALA A 62 -4.78 -17.26 -5.63
C ALA A 62 -5.64 -16.46 -4.65
N SER A 63 -5.44 -16.64 -3.36
CA SER A 63 -6.21 -15.94 -2.31
C SER A 63 -5.46 -14.69 -1.86
N TYR A 64 -6.16 -13.76 -1.20
CA TYR A 64 -5.47 -12.72 -0.43
C TYR A 64 -4.95 -13.31 0.89
N HIS A 65 -3.87 -12.76 1.40
CA HIS A 65 -3.22 -13.25 2.61
C HIS A 65 -3.06 -12.13 3.63
N ILE A 66 -3.32 -12.45 4.90
CA ILE A 66 -3.15 -11.53 6.03
C ILE A 66 -2.21 -12.16 7.05
N ASN A 67 -1.18 -11.43 7.44
CA ASN A 67 -0.26 -11.85 8.48
C ASN A 67 -0.83 -11.49 9.86
N CYS A 68 -1.21 -12.50 10.61
CA CYS A 68 -1.82 -12.42 11.92
C CYS A 68 -0.85 -12.79 13.05
N ALA A 69 0.46 -12.77 12.82
CA ALA A 69 1.43 -13.05 13.88
C ALA A 69 1.27 -12.04 15.03
N PRO A 70 1.40 -12.46 16.29
CA PRO A 70 1.22 -11.57 17.44
C PRO A 70 2.40 -10.59 17.62
N HIS A 71 3.53 -10.88 17.01
CA HIS A 71 4.74 -10.09 17.12
C HIS A 71 5.65 -10.32 15.93
N PHE A 72 6.20 -9.24 15.39
CA PHE A 72 7.17 -9.26 14.30
C PHE A 72 8.52 -8.83 14.84
N LYS A 73 9.56 -9.64 14.67
CA LYS A 73 10.92 -9.31 15.12
C LYS A 73 11.96 -10.04 14.29
N GLY A 74 12.96 -9.32 13.84
CA GLY A 74 14.04 -9.95 13.08
C GLY A 74 15.05 -8.98 12.51
N VAL A 75 15.79 -9.51 11.56
CA VAL A 75 16.73 -8.75 10.72
C VAL A 75 16.36 -9.04 9.28
N TYR A 76 16.03 -7.99 8.55
CA TYR A 76 15.64 -8.08 7.15
C TYR A 76 16.82 -7.71 6.24
N THR A 77 17.05 -8.53 5.25
CA THR A 77 17.90 -8.22 4.09
C THR A 77 17.09 -8.54 2.85
N SER A 78 16.91 -7.58 1.98
CA SER A 78 16.15 -7.79 0.73
C SER A 78 16.85 -8.79 -0.17
N ASN A 79 16.13 -9.83 -0.59
CA ASN A 79 16.63 -10.80 -1.56
C ASN A 79 16.81 -10.16 -2.94
N GLU A 80 15.95 -9.22 -3.28
CA GLU A 80 15.94 -8.52 -4.56
C GLU A 80 16.97 -7.38 -4.57
N LEU A 81 17.04 -6.60 -3.50
CA LEU A 81 17.82 -5.37 -3.40
C LEU A 81 18.75 -5.34 -2.17
N PRO A 82 19.64 -6.33 -1.98
CA PRO A 82 20.49 -6.39 -0.78
C PRO A 82 21.46 -5.22 -0.65
N HIS A 83 21.76 -4.52 -1.75
CA HIS A 83 22.58 -3.32 -1.77
C HIS A 83 21.82 -2.05 -1.35
N PHE A 84 20.48 -2.11 -1.21
CA PHE A 84 19.65 -1.05 -0.63
C PHE A 84 19.28 -1.36 0.81
N ILE A 85 18.83 -2.57 1.11
CA ILE A 85 18.40 -2.97 2.44
C ILE A 85 19.17 -4.22 2.85
N SER A 86 20.09 -4.07 3.78
CA SER A 86 20.87 -5.15 4.37
C SER A 86 20.94 -4.97 5.88
N ASN A 87 20.68 -6.05 6.62
CA ASN A 87 20.74 -6.06 8.08
C ASN A 87 19.84 -5.03 8.78
N MET A 88 18.71 -4.69 8.20
CA MET A 88 17.72 -3.80 8.79
C MET A 88 16.99 -4.54 9.93
N THR A 89 17.22 -4.13 11.15
CA THR A 89 16.49 -4.66 12.31
C THR A 89 15.08 -4.10 12.35
N PHE A 90 14.13 -4.93 12.75
CA PHE A 90 12.74 -4.53 12.94
C PHE A 90 12.13 -5.23 14.16
N GLU A 91 11.19 -4.54 14.80
CA GLU A 91 10.36 -5.08 15.87
C GLU A 91 9.03 -4.31 15.91
N SER A 92 7.91 -5.03 15.96
CA SER A 92 6.57 -4.44 16.10
C SER A 92 5.58 -5.42 16.69
N PRO A 93 4.66 -5.01 17.56
CA PRO A 93 3.55 -5.85 17.98
C PRO A 93 2.60 -6.08 16.80
N GLY A 94 2.08 -7.30 16.67
CA GLY A 94 1.02 -7.61 15.72
C GLY A 94 -0.38 -7.48 16.32
N ASN A 95 -1.41 -7.62 15.48
CA ASN A 95 -2.80 -7.64 15.90
C ASN A 95 -3.53 -8.86 15.34
N PRO A 96 -3.33 -10.08 15.92
CA PRO A 96 -3.97 -11.30 15.45
C PRO A 96 -5.50 -11.19 15.41
N ALA A 97 -6.09 -10.61 16.46
CA ALA A 97 -7.54 -10.50 16.56
C ALA A 97 -8.15 -9.69 15.40
N LEU A 98 -7.53 -8.55 15.06
CA LEU A 98 -7.96 -7.78 13.90
C LEU A 98 -7.68 -8.53 12.60
N GLY A 99 -6.49 -9.12 12.42
CA GLY A 99 -6.14 -9.85 11.20
C GLY A 99 -7.14 -10.97 10.88
N HIS A 100 -7.48 -11.80 11.86
CA HIS A 100 -8.51 -12.85 11.71
C HIS A 100 -9.90 -12.28 11.43
N LEU A 101 -10.27 -11.17 12.07
CA LEU A 101 -11.55 -10.50 11.82
C LEU A 101 -11.64 -9.99 10.38
N LEU A 102 -10.57 -9.34 9.88
CA LEU A 102 -10.50 -8.86 8.50
C LEU A 102 -10.66 -10.00 7.50
N ALA A 103 -9.93 -11.11 7.70
CA ALA A 103 -10.04 -12.29 6.84
C ALA A 103 -11.43 -12.90 6.88
N LYS A 104 -12.02 -13.04 8.09
CA LYS A 104 -13.38 -13.59 8.24
C LYS A 104 -14.38 -12.77 7.47
N VAL A 105 -14.43 -11.45 7.68
CA VAL A 105 -15.42 -10.58 7.03
C VAL A 105 -15.20 -10.54 5.52
N ALA A 106 -13.95 -10.51 5.04
CA ALA A 106 -13.64 -10.59 3.61
C ALA A 106 -14.23 -11.87 2.99
N ASN A 107 -14.08 -13.03 3.64
CA ASN A 107 -14.68 -14.29 3.19
C ASN A 107 -16.22 -14.26 3.23
N ASP A 108 -16.83 -13.65 4.25
CA ASP A 108 -18.27 -13.46 4.33
C ASP A 108 -18.83 -12.65 3.13
N TYR A 109 -18.00 -11.75 2.57
CA TYR A 109 -18.29 -10.97 1.35
C TYR A 109 -17.79 -11.63 0.05
N GLY A 110 -17.38 -12.91 0.11
CA GLY A 110 -16.97 -13.70 -1.05
C GLY A 110 -15.61 -13.35 -1.61
N VAL A 111 -14.72 -12.73 -0.80
CA VAL A 111 -13.33 -12.46 -1.14
C VAL A 111 -12.45 -13.47 -0.40
N GLU A 112 -11.94 -14.48 -1.13
CA GLU A 112 -11.13 -15.52 -0.53
C GLU A 112 -9.87 -14.94 0.11
N THR A 113 -9.78 -15.07 1.44
CA THR A 113 -8.72 -14.47 2.25
C THR A 113 -8.25 -15.44 3.32
N LEU A 114 -6.95 -15.66 3.39
CA LEU A 114 -6.28 -16.56 4.32
C LEU A 114 -5.58 -15.77 5.42
N ALA A 115 -5.85 -16.12 6.68
CA ALA A 115 -5.16 -15.58 7.84
C ALA A 115 -4.02 -16.53 8.25
N HIS A 116 -2.83 -15.98 8.55
CA HIS A 116 -1.63 -16.75 8.89
C HIS A 116 -1.12 -16.41 10.29
N ASP A 117 -1.06 -17.38 11.16
CA ASP A 117 -0.49 -17.26 12.52
C ASP A 117 0.98 -17.70 12.60
N ALA A 118 1.59 -18.04 11.46
CA ALA A 118 2.95 -18.55 11.42
C ALA A 118 3.96 -17.45 11.79
N THR A 119 4.62 -17.61 12.92
CA THR A 119 5.64 -16.66 13.41
C THR A 119 6.88 -16.57 12.51
N SER A 120 7.08 -17.57 11.65
CA SER A 120 8.14 -17.58 10.62
C SER A 120 7.81 -16.75 9.39
N LEU A 121 6.54 -16.37 9.19
CA LEU A 121 6.12 -15.50 8.10
C LEU A 121 6.47 -14.05 8.46
N GLN A 122 7.58 -13.57 7.93
CA GLN A 122 8.01 -12.19 8.17
C GLN A 122 7.33 -11.24 7.18
N PRO A 123 7.06 -9.98 7.57
CA PRO A 123 6.62 -8.95 6.63
C PRO A 123 7.70 -8.62 5.59
N GLU A 124 7.28 -8.25 4.39
CA GLU A 124 8.15 -7.74 3.34
C GLU A 124 8.51 -6.26 3.57
N TYR A 125 9.46 -5.75 2.79
CA TYR A 125 9.95 -4.39 2.99
C TYR A 125 8.91 -3.30 2.65
N GLY A 126 7.90 -3.63 1.87
CA GLY A 126 6.75 -2.74 1.69
C GLY A 126 6.02 -2.43 3.00
N THR A 127 6.07 -3.35 3.97
CA THR A 127 5.62 -3.11 5.35
C THR A 127 6.76 -2.56 6.23
N LEU A 128 7.95 -3.15 6.18
CA LEU A 128 9.03 -2.88 7.13
C LEU A 128 9.65 -1.49 6.97
N VAL A 129 9.81 -1.00 5.73
CA VAL A 129 10.41 0.33 5.49
C VAL A 129 9.52 1.45 6.04
N PRO A 130 8.20 1.49 5.77
CA PRO A 130 7.32 2.48 6.42
C PRO A 130 7.32 2.40 7.94
N LEU A 131 7.24 1.19 8.50
CA LEU A 131 7.21 1.00 9.96
C LEU A 131 8.45 1.52 10.66
N ARG A 132 9.61 1.45 10.02
CA ARG A 132 10.86 2.00 10.56
C ARG A 132 10.73 3.47 10.95
N TYR A 133 9.95 4.25 10.20
CA TYR A 133 9.76 5.70 10.42
C TYR A 133 8.46 6.03 11.15
N MET A 134 7.47 5.16 11.05
CA MET A 134 6.15 5.40 11.64
C MET A 134 6.00 4.77 13.03
N ASN A 135 6.74 3.68 13.32
CA ASN A 135 6.53 2.82 14.49
C ASN A 135 7.82 2.44 15.23
N GLU A 136 8.82 3.30 15.23
CA GLU A 136 10.12 3.06 15.87
C GLU A 136 10.00 2.69 17.37
N ASP A 137 9.04 3.28 18.06
CA ASP A 137 8.75 3.05 19.47
C ASP A 137 7.70 1.95 19.72
N GLN A 138 7.31 1.18 18.69
CA GLN A 138 6.36 0.07 18.77
C GLN A 138 4.97 0.47 19.33
N HIS A 139 4.58 1.70 19.13
CA HIS A 139 3.30 2.24 19.60
C HIS A 139 2.09 1.56 18.95
N PHE A 140 2.14 1.37 17.62
CA PHE A 140 1.07 0.77 16.86
C PHE A 140 1.23 -0.74 16.77
N LYS A 141 0.12 -1.47 16.86
CA LYS A 141 0.04 -2.84 16.36
C LYS A 141 0.03 -2.83 14.84
N VAL A 142 0.43 -3.94 14.23
CA VAL A 142 0.57 -4.05 12.78
C VAL A 142 -0.16 -5.27 12.25
N VAL A 143 -0.83 -5.11 11.10
CA VAL A 143 -1.34 -6.18 10.25
C VAL A 143 -0.83 -5.94 8.85
N SER A 144 -0.12 -6.91 8.26
CA SER A 144 0.31 -6.85 6.86
C SER A 144 -0.64 -7.67 5.99
N VAL A 145 -1.01 -7.13 4.84
CA VAL A 145 -1.93 -7.71 3.86
C VAL A 145 -1.23 -7.77 2.50
N SER A 146 -1.31 -8.91 1.84
CA SER A 146 -0.74 -9.08 0.51
C SER A 146 -1.42 -8.17 -0.52
N ALA A 147 -0.64 -7.42 -1.29
CA ALA A 147 -1.14 -6.52 -2.32
C ALA A 147 -0.40 -6.60 -3.67
N LEU A 148 0.37 -7.66 -3.90
CA LEU A 148 0.84 -8.04 -5.23
C LEU A 148 0.09 -9.31 -5.65
N CYS A 149 -1.08 -9.13 -6.28
CA CYS A 149 -2.05 -10.20 -6.52
C CYS A 149 -2.14 -10.53 -8.01
N THR A 150 -1.56 -11.66 -8.44
CA THR A 150 -1.38 -11.97 -9.87
C THR A 150 -2.63 -12.52 -10.56
N SER A 151 -3.55 -13.13 -9.81
CA SER A 151 -4.76 -13.78 -10.34
C SER A 151 -6.06 -13.05 -10.01
N HIS A 152 -5.97 -11.89 -9.33
CA HIS A 152 -7.13 -11.11 -8.94
C HIS A 152 -7.33 -9.89 -9.85
N TYR A 153 -8.58 -9.46 -9.98
CA TYR A 153 -8.93 -8.19 -10.61
C TYR A 153 -8.87 -7.06 -9.59
N LEU A 154 -8.70 -5.84 -10.06
CA LEU A 154 -8.71 -4.66 -9.20
C LEU A 154 -10.03 -4.47 -8.43
N ASN A 155 -11.15 -4.88 -9.05
CA ASN A 155 -12.45 -4.89 -8.37
C ASN A 155 -12.49 -5.85 -7.17
N ASP A 156 -11.78 -7.00 -7.23
CA ASP A 156 -11.71 -7.92 -6.10
C ASP A 156 -10.90 -7.30 -4.95
N SER A 157 -9.82 -6.60 -5.28
CA SER A 157 -9.04 -5.83 -4.30
C SER A 157 -9.85 -4.68 -3.70
N ALA A 158 -10.66 -3.99 -4.51
CA ALA A 158 -11.57 -2.97 -4.00
C ALA A 158 -12.64 -3.57 -3.05
N ARG A 159 -13.19 -4.74 -3.38
CA ARG A 159 -14.10 -5.48 -2.49
C ARG A 159 -13.43 -5.87 -1.19
N LEU A 160 -12.16 -6.33 -1.25
CA LEU A 160 -11.40 -6.63 -0.05
C LEU A 160 -11.27 -5.41 0.85
N GLY A 161 -10.85 -4.26 0.29
CA GLY A 161 -10.73 -3.01 1.05
C GLY A 161 -12.05 -2.58 1.69
N TRP A 162 -13.15 -2.68 0.93
CA TRP A 162 -14.48 -2.40 1.44
C TRP A 162 -14.87 -3.33 2.60
N ALA A 163 -14.67 -4.64 2.45
CA ALA A 163 -14.97 -5.63 3.48
C ALA A 163 -14.13 -5.42 4.75
N MET A 164 -12.85 -5.03 4.59
CA MET A 164 -11.98 -4.72 5.72
C MET A 164 -12.46 -3.48 6.50
N ARG A 165 -12.94 -2.44 5.81
CA ARG A 165 -13.55 -1.30 6.50
C ARG A 165 -14.81 -1.69 7.25
N GLU A 166 -15.70 -2.49 6.64
CA GLU A 166 -16.88 -3.04 7.30
C GLU A 166 -16.50 -3.84 8.57
N ALA A 167 -15.45 -4.66 8.49
CA ALA A 167 -14.93 -5.39 9.64
C ALA A 167 -14.52 -4.45 10.78
N VAL A 168 -13.79 -3.39 10.46
CA VAL A 168 -13.35 -2.39 11.44
C VAL A 168 -14.54 -1.66 12.05
N GLU A 169 -15.43 -1.10 11.23
CA GLU A 169 -16.49 -0.21 11.72
C GLU A 169 -17.62 -0.95 12.44
N LYS A 170 -17.91 -2.21 12.05
CA LYS A 170 -19.01 -2.97 12.63
C LYS A 170 -18.62 -3.96 13.72
N HIS A 171 -17.38 -4.47 13.69
CA HIS A 171 -17.01 -5.64 14.49
C HIS A 171 -15.71 -5.48 15.30
N TYR A 172 -14.99 -4.37 15.14
CA TYR A 172 -13.80 -4.06 15.92
C TYR A 172 -14.11 -3.00 16.98
N ASP A 173 -13.26 -2.88 17.99
CA ASP A 173 -13.36 -1.82 19.00
C ASP A 173 -12.02 -1.12 19.15
N GLY A 174 -11.69 -0.31 18.15
CA GLY A 174 -10.43 0.41 18.09
C GLY A 174 -10.39 1.32 16.87
N LYS A 175 -9.30 2.07 16.72
CA LYS A 175 -9.08 2.95 15.58
C LYS A 175 -7.94 2.46 14.71
N VAL A 176 -8.20 2.34 13.43
CA VAL A 176 -7.29 1.72 12.45
C VAL A 176 -6.88 2.74 11.40
N ALA A 177 -5.64 2.66 10.94
CA ALA A 177 -5.19 3.31 9.72
C ALA A 177 -4.96 2.27 8.62
N PHE A 178 -5.44 2.54 7.40
CA PHE A 178 -5.14 1.74 6.20
C PHE A 178 -4.06 2.44 5.37
N LEU A 179 -2.99 1.71 5.08
CA LEU A 179 -1.82 2.21 4.39
C LEU A 179 -1.58 1.41 3.10
N ALA A 180 -1.87 2.01 1.95
CA ALA A 180 -1.51 1.45 0.64
C ALA A 180 -0.02 1.71 0.40
N SER A 181 0.79 0.68 0.58
CA SER A 181 2.24 0.76 0.48
C SER A 181 2.69 0.37 -0.92
N GLY A 182 2.94 1.37 -1.74
CA GLY A 182 3.33 1.23 -3.13
C GLY A 182 3.55 2.57 -3.81
N SER A 183 4.31 2.56 -4.91
CA SER A 183 4.49 3.71 -5.80
C SER A 183 3.29 3.91 -6.73
N LEU A 184 3.36 4.96 -7.55
CA LEU A 184 2.54 5.11 -8.75
C LEU A 184 3.15 4.29 -9.89
N SER A 185 3.75 4.94 -10.91
CA SER A 185 4.44 4.20 -11.96
C SER A 185 5.67 3.48 -11.40
N HIS A 186 5.89 2.23 -11.86
CA HIS A 186 6.94 1.37 -11.30
C HIS A 186 7.73 0.63 -12.38
N ARG A 187 8.34 1.36 -13.30
CA ARG A 187 9.36 0.78 -14.17
C ARG A 187 10.71 0.95 -13.50
N PHE A 188 11.04 0.00 -12.62
CA PHE A 188 12.23 0.05 -11.79
C PHE A 188 13.52 0.06 -12.60
N ALA A 189 14.44 0.97 -12.26
CA ALA A 189 15.79 1.04 -12.80
C ALA A 189 16.80 0.61 -11.74
N GLN A 190 17.59 -0.41 -12.05
CA GLN A 190 18.70 -0.85 -11.18
C GLN A 190 19.77 0.25 -11.12
N ASN A 191 19.86 0.95 -10.00
CA ASN A 191 20.74 2.13 -9.88
C ASN A 191 22.24 1.83 -10.04
N GLY A 192 22.67 0.59 -9.82
CA GLY A 192 24.04 0.18 -10.10
C GLY A 192 24.37 0.17 -11.59
N LEU A 193 23.36 -0.08 -12.43
CA LEU A 193 23.48 -0.12 -13.90
C LEU A 193 22.99 1.18 -14.55
N ALA A 194 22.10 1.90 -13.90
CA ALA A 194 21.47 3.11 -14.41
C ALA A 194 21.38 4.20 -13.30
N PRO A 195 22.53 4.73 -12.86
CA PRO A 195 22.58 5.68 -11.72
C PRO A 195 21.85 7.00 -12.00
N GLU A 196 21.66 7.37 -13.26
CA GLU A 196 20.91 8.56 -13.68
C GLU A 196 19.44 8.54 -13.26
N PHE A 197 18.88 7.34 -13.00
CA PHE A 197 17.49 7.17 -12.53
C PHE A 197 17.35 7.29 -11.01
N ALA A 198 18.41 7.50 -10.26
CA ALA A 198 18.35 7.58 -8.80
C ALA A 198 17.29 8.58 -8.28
N HIS A 199 17.01 9.65 -9.06
CA HIS A 199 16.07 10.72 -8.72
C HIS A 199 15.09 11.03 -9.86
N LYS A 200 14.89 10.10 -10.80
CA LYS A 200 14.05 10.32 -11.99
C LYS A 200 13.01 9.22 -12.13
N ILE A 201 11.94 9.56 -12.84
CA ILE A 201 10.98 8.61 -13.39
C ILE A 201 11.59 8.00 -14.66
N TRP A 202 11.23 6.77 -14.99
CA TRP A 202 11.79 6.03 -16.12
C TRP A 202 11.66 6.78 -17.47
N SER A 203 10.53 7.43 -17.69
CA SER A 203 10.29 8.16 -18.92
C SER A 203 9.33 9.34 -18.74
N PRO A 204 9.38 10.35 -19.62
CA PRO A 204 8.41 11.44 -19.62
C PRO A 204 6.95 10.97 -19.82
N PHE A 205 6.76 9.82 -20.46
CA PHE A 205 5.43 9.22 -20.63
C PHE A 205 4.86 8.77 -19.30
N LEU A 206 5.64 8.04 -18.49
CA LEU A 206 5.21 7.59 -17.16
C LEU A 206 5.01 8.76 -16.21
N GLU A 207 5.89 9.75 -16.25
CA GLU A 207 5.75 10.96 -15.44
C GLU A 207 4.43 11.70 -15.76
N LYS A 208 4.06 11.83 -17.03
CA LYS A 208 2.77 12.42 -17.44
C LYS A 208 1.56 11.61 -16.99
N LEU A 209 1.66 10.28 -17.00
CA LEU A 209 0.58 9.43 -16.48
C LEU A 209 0.42 9.62 -14.97
N ASP A 210 1.51 9.68 -14.23
CA ASP A 210 1.48 9.96 -12.78
C ASP A 210 0.89 11.35 -12.50
N GLU A 211 1.31 12.39 -13.25
CA GLU A 211 0.74 13.72 -13.15
C GLU A 211 -0.76 13.76 -13.46
N GLN A 212 -1.22 12.90 -14.39
CA GLN A 212 -2.66 12.76 -14.67
C GLN A 212 -3.39 12.19 -13.46
N VAL A 213 -2.87 11.13 -12.84
CA VAL A 213 -3.42 10.58 -11.60
C VAL A 213 -3.50 11.64 -10.51
N LEU A 214 -2.41 12.39 -10.29
CA LEU A 214 -2.37 13.44 -9.27
C LEU A 214 -3.39 14.55 -9.52
N ARG A 215 -3.58 14.96 -10.78
CA ARG A 215 -4.64 15.94 -11.14
C ARG A 215 -6.04 15.40 -10.85
N MET A 216 -6.31 14.11 -11.20
CA MET A 216 -7.60 13.48 -10.91
C MET A 216 -7.88 13.43 -9.40
N TRP A 217 -6.87 13.16 -8.58
CA TRP A 217 -6.99 13.18 -7.12
C TRP A 217 -7.27 14.58 -6.58
N ASP A 218 -6.56 15.58 -7.07
CA ASP A 218 -6.75 16.99 -6.68
C ASP A 218 -8.16 17.49 -7.06
N GLN A 219 -8.66 17.07 -8.24
CA GLN A 219 -9.99 17.42 -8.76
C GLN A 219 -11.11 16.52 -8.23
N ARG A 220 -10.77 15.49 -7.42
CA ARG A 220 -11.70 14.47 -6.90
C ARG A 220 -12.45 13.71 -7.99
N GLU A 221 -11.82 13.47 -9.12
CA GLU A 221 -12.36 12.73 -10.25
C GLU A 221 -12.28 11.20 -10.01
N TRP A 222 -12.77 10.75 -8.86
CA TRP A 222 -12.57 9.38 -8.36
C TRP A 222 -13.16 8.32 -9.26
N LYS A 223 -14.36 8.54 -9.78
CA LYS A 223 -14.98 7.61 -10.72
C LYS A 223 -14.11 7.41 -11.95
N ALA A 224 -13.69 8.51 -12.57
CA ALA A 224 -12.83 8.47 -13.76
C ALA A 224 -11.47 7.81 -13.44
N PHE A 225 -10.91 8.07 -12.25
CA PHE A 225 -9.67 7.42 -11.81
C PHE A 225 -9.85 5.90 -11.63
N CYS A 226 -10.91 5.44 -10.97
CA CYS A 226 -11.19 4.00 -10.81
C CYS A 226 -11.41 3.33 -12.17
N GLU A 227 -12.08 3.98 -13.11
CA GLU A 227 -12.29 3.50 -14.48
C GLU A 227 -10.97 3.41 -15.28
N MET A 228 -10.04 4.36 -15.05
CA MET A 228 -8.72 4.39 -15.68
C MET A 228 -7.73 3.40 -15.04
N LEU A 229 -7.95 2.99 -13.80
CA LEU A 229 -6.96 2.26 -12.99
C LEU A 229 -6.42 0.98 -13.65
N PRO A 230 -7.24 0.13 -14.34
CA PRO A 230 -6.72 -1.04 -15.05
C PRO A 230 -5.76 -0.68 -16.19
N GLU A 231 -6.07 0.39 -16.93
CA GLU A 231 -5.20 0.87 -18.00
C GLU A 231 -3.90 1.46 -17.43
N TYR A 232 -4.02 2.25 -16.35
CA TYR A 232 -2.86 2.79 -15.64
C TYR A 232 -1.97 1.68 -15.07
N ALA A 233 -2.55 0.66 -14.43
CA ALA A 233 -1.80 -0.48 -13.89
C ALA A 233 -0.94 -1.17 -14.96
N SER A 234 -1.48 -1.29 -16.18
CA SER A 234 -0.80 -1.91 -17.32
C SER A 234 0.21 -0.97 -17.99
N LYS A 235 -0.22 0.22 -18.44
CA LYS A 235 0.62 1.14 -19.22
C LYS A 235 1.58 1.96 -18.37
N GLY A 236 1.18 2.29 -17.13
CA GLY A 236 1.99 2.99 -16.14
C GLY A 236 2.93 2.05 -15.38
N HIS A 237 2.83 0.75 -15.61
CA HIS A 237 3.52 -0.25 -14.78
C HIS A 237 3.26 -0.01 -13.29
N GLY A 238 2.01 0.27 -12.90
CA GLY A 238 1.67 0.57 -11.51
C GLY A 238 2.18 -0.50 -10.55
N GLU A 239 2.76 -0.09 -9.44
CA GLU A 239 3.35 -1.03 -8.49
C GLU A 239 2.31 -2.00 -7.95
N GLY A 240 2.69 -3.28 -7.83
CA GLY A 240 1.77 -4.34 -7.41
C GLY A 240 0.50 -4.41 -8.28
N PHE A 241 0.57 -3.95 -9.56
CA PHE A 241 -0.58 -3.77 -10.44
C PHE A 241 -1.68 -2.88 -9.84
N MET A 242 -1.34 -1.97 -8.93
CA MET A 242 -2.25 -1.04 -8.22
C MET A 242 -3.26 -1.72 -7.29
N HIS A 243 -3.01 -2.96 -6.87
CA HIS A 243 -3.93 -3.66 -5.96
C HIS A 243 -4.02 -3.00 -4.59
N ASP A 244 -2.92 -2.47 -4.05
CA ASP A 244 -2.88 -1.69 -2.81
C ASP A 244 -3.77 -0.44 -2.90
N THR A 245 -3.70 0.27 -4.01
CA THR A 245 -4.50 1.46 -4.29
C THR A 245 -5.99 1.11 -4.45
N ALA A 246 -6.28 -0.01 -5.13
CA ALA A 246 -7.65 -0.51 -5.25
C ALA A 246 -8.25 -0.90 -3.90
N MET A 247 -7.47 -1.55 -3.01
CA MET A 247 -7.88 -1.85 -1.63
C MET A 247 -8.20 -0.57 -0.86
N LEU A 248 -7.32 0.43 -0.93
CA LEU A 248 -7.51 1.71 -0.25
C LEU A 248 -8.78 2.41 -0.73
N LEU A 249 -8.95 2.55 -2.05
CA LEU A 249 -10.14 3.19 -2.62
C LEU A 249 -11.42 2.40 -2.36
N GLY A 250 -11.35 1.08 -2.36
CA GLY A 250 -12.47 0.23 -1.97
C GLY A 250 -12.94 0.50 -0.55
N ALA A 251 -12.00 0.65 0.38
CA ALA A 251 -12.30 1.03 1.76
C ALA A 251 -12.87 2.46 1.86
N LEU A 252 -12.54 3.35 0.94
CA LEU A 252 -13.02 4.74 0.93
C LEU A 252 -14.35 4.93 0.20
N GLY A 253 -14.82 3.95 -0.59
CA GLY A 253 -16.09 4.01 -1.33
C GLY A 253 -15.95 3.81 -2.84
N TRP A 254 -14.75 3.45 -3.33
CA TRP A 254 -14.47 3.17 -4.74
C TRP A 254 -14.89 4.33 -5.64
N THR A 255 -15.76 4.07 -6.64
CA THR A 255 -16.28 5.09 -7.57
C THR A 255 -17.15 6.17 -6.93
N ASP A 256 -17.68 5.91 -5.73
CA ASP A 256 -18.55 6.82 -4.98
C ASP A 256 -17.78 7.64 -3.93
N TYR A 257 -16.47 7.43 -3.83
CA TYR A 257 -15.60 8.24 -2.99
C TYR A 257 -15.61 9.69 -3.45
N ASP A 258 -15.58 10.64 -2.51
CA ASP A 258 -15.60 12.08 -2.79
C ASP A 258 -14.67 12.90 -1.89
N GLY A 259 -13.86 12.20 -1.07
CA GLY A 259 -12.93 12.84 -0.15
C GLY A 259 -11.79 13.59 -0.84
N ALA A 260 -11.15 14.47 -0.09
CA ALA A 260 -9.96 15.20 -0.51
C ALA A 260 -8.68 14.38 -0.30
N VAL A 261 -7.60 14.78 -0.96
CA VAL A 261 -6.25 14.23 -0.75
C VAL A 261 -5.33 15.34 -0.24
N ASP A 262 -4.56 15.02 0.80
CA ASP A 262 -3.50 15.87 1.34
C ASP A 262 -2.13 15.26 1.02
N MET A 263 -1.35 15.92 0.17
CA MET A 263 -0.02 15.51 -0.23
C MET A 263 0.99 15.84 0.88
N VAL A 264 1.30 14.85 1.70
CA VAL A 264 2.23 14.99 2.84
C VAL A 264 3.68 15.01 2.36
N THR A 265 4.02 14.17 1.38
CA THR A 265 5.29 14.25 0.65
C THR A 265 4.97 14.53 -0.81
N PRO A 266 5.51 15.62 -1.38
CA PRO A 266 5.34 15.91 -2.81
C PRO A 266 5.82 14.75 -3.69
N TYR A 267 5.19 14.60 -4.86
CA TYR A 267 5.61 13.63 -5.86
C TYR A 267 7.08 13.78 -6.25
N PHE A 268 7.79 12.66 -6.32
CA PHE A 268 9.21 12.62 -6.68
C PHE A 268 9.60 11.33 -7.41
N GLY A 269 10.67 11.39 -8.19
CA GLY A 269 11.25 10.23 -8.85
C GLY A 269 12.25 9.48 -7.97
N ALA A 270 12.21 8.15 -8.02
CA ALA A 270 13.18 7.29 -7.36
C ALA A 270 13.38 5.99 -8.13
N SER A 271 14.59 5.75 -8.62
CA SER A 271 14.95 4.50 -9.32
C SER A 271 14.02 4.18 -10.49
N GLY A 272 13.57 5.18 -11.21
CA GLY A 272 12.65 5.03 -12.35
C GLY A 272 11.17 5.04 -11.97
N THR A 273 10.82 5.11 -10.69
CA THR A 273 9.46 4.98 -10.16
C THR A 273 8.92 6.30 -9.63
N GLY A 274 7.58 6.47 -9.65
CA GLY A 274 6.89 7.66 -9.14
C GLY A 274 6.45 7.48 -7.69
N GLN A 275 6.93 8.31 -6.78
CA GLN A 275 6.78 8.15 -5.33
C GLN A 275 6.10 9.35 -4.70
N LEU A 276 5.35 9.12 -3.62
CA LEU A 276 4.71 10.15 -2.81
C LEU A 276 4.26 9.59 -1.45
N ASN A 277 3.85 10.48 -0.53
CA ASN A 277 2.98 10.14 0.60
C ASN A 277 1.75 11.05 0.56
N ALA A 278 0.57 10.47 0.58
CA ALA A 278 -0.69 11.22 0.53
C ALA A 278 -1.72 10.62 1.50
N ILE A 279 -2.42 11.48 2.23
CA ILE A 279 -3.52 11.11 3.11
C ILE A 279 -4.83 11.37 2.37
N PHE A 280 -5.71 10.39 2.36
CA PHE A 280 -7.04 10.46 1.80
C PHE A 280 -8.05 10.71 2.91
N GLU A 281 -8.91 11.68 2.75
CA GLU A 281 -9.97 11.98 3.71
C GLU A 281 -10.90 10.77 3.87
N VAL A 282 -11.09 10.32 5.10
CA VAL A 282 -12.03 9.23 5.39
C VAL A 282 -13.43 9.83 5.53
N THR A 283 -14.22 9.69 4.48
CA THR A 283 -15.63 10.13 4.45
C THR A 283 -16.57 8.99 4.85
N PRO A 284 -17.78 9.29 5.34
CA PRO A 284 -18.82 8.27 5.53
C PRO A 284 -19.06 7.51 4.22
N GLN A 285 -19.16 6.19 4.27
CA GLN A 285 -19.52 5.42 3.07
C GLN A 285 -20.91 5.80 2.60
N LYS A 286 -21.03 6.10 1.32
CA LYS A 286 -22.31 6.40 0.66
C LYS A 286 -22.88 5.10 0.08
N GLY A 287 -23.88 4.54 0.76
CA GLY A 287 -24.62 3.39 0.26
C GLY A 287 -23.94 2.03 0.49
N GLU A 288 -24.67 0.95 0.12
CA GLU A 288 -24.21 -0.44 0.22
C GLU A 288 -23.48 -0.89 -1.07
N HIS A 289 -22.84 0.02 -1.79
CA HIS A 289 -22.19 -0.32 -3.06
C HIS A 289 -20.86 -1.02 -2.82
N ILE A 290 -20.93 -2.33 -2.62
CA ILE A 290 -19.78 -3.22 -2.72
C ILE A 290 -19.34 -3.23 -4.18
N PRO A 291 -18.05 -2.97 -4.51
CA PRO A 291 -17.56 -3.13 -5.87
C PRO A 291 -17.96 -4.51 -6.41
N ALA A 292 -18.65 -4.56 -7.55
CA ALA A 292 -19.12 -5.82 -8.11
C ALA A 292 -17.94 -6.75 -8.38
N ALA A 293 -18.08 -8.04 -8.02
CA ALA A 293 -17.12 -9.04 -8.46
C ALA A 293 -17.06 -9.01 -9.98
N GLN A 294 -15.88 -8.96 -10.54
CA GLN A 294 -15.74 -9.07 -12.00
C GLN A 294 -16.08 -10.52 -12.35
N ALA A 295 -17.14 -10.74 -13.11
CA ALA A 295 -17.46 -12.08 -13.58
C ALA A 295 -16.21 -12.62 -14.31
N SER A 296 -15.80 -13.86 -13.98
CA SER A 296 -14.72 -14.54 -14.67
C SER A 296 -15.18 -14.82 -16.11
N SER A 297 -15.16 -13.81 -16.97
CA SER A 297 -15.15 -14.06 -18.39
C SER A 297 -13.77 -14.62 -18.70
N ALA A 298 -13.69 -15.80 -19.25
CA ALA A 298 -12.48 -16.42 -19.78
C ALA A 298 -11.87 -15.60 -20.95
N GLN A 299 -12.23 -14.33 -21.04
CA GLN A 299 -11.78 -13.36 -22.03
C GLN A 299 -11.26 -12.13 -21.27
N GLY A 300 -9.99 -12.13 -20.90
CA GLY A 300 -9.47 -10.86 -20.49
C GLY A 300 -8.25 -10.80 -19.62
N TYR A 301 -7.69 -11.88 -19.18
CA TYR A 301 -6.25 -11.87 -18.99
C TYR A 301 -5.60 -11.93 -20.38
N THR A 302 -5.54 -10.81 -21.03
CA THR A 302 -4.34 -10.56 -21.84
C THR A 302 -3.25 -10.60 -20.80
N ALA A 303 -2.61 -11.75 -20.66
CA ALA A 303 -1.41 -11.88 -19.90
C ALA A 303 -0.60 -10.63 -20.22
N VAL A 304 -0.39 -9.75 -19.25
CA VAL A 304 0.65 -8.74 -19.36
C VAL A 304 1.86 -9.60 -19.65
N SER A 305 2.24 -9.64 -20.94
CA SER A 305 3.38 -10.41 -21.39
C SER A 305 4.53 -9.91 -20.56
N THR A 306 4.84 -10.65 -19.51
CA THR A 306 6.09 -10.59 -18.78
C THR A 306 7.18 -10.99 -19.76
N ARG A 307 7.45 -10.13 -20.71
CA ARG A 307 8.77 -10.09 -21.31
C ARG A 307 9.58 -9.19 -20.40
N LEU A 308 10.21 -9.88 -19.43
CA LEU A 308 11.40 -9.40 -18.75
C LEU A 308 12.47 -8.98 -19.76
#